data_58b8da9f9f9cedf7adcc39a8f2f77886
#
_entry.id   58b8da9f9f9cedf7adcc39a8f2f77886
#
_cell.length_a   1.000
_cell.length_b   1.000
_cell.length_c   1.000
_cell.angle_alpha   90.00
_cell.angle_beta   90.00
_cell.angle_gamma   90.00
#
_symmetry.space_group_name_H-M   'P 1'
#
loop_
_entity.id
_entity.type
_entity.pdbx_description
1 polymer ?
#
loop_
_entity_poly.entity_id
_entity_poly.type
_entity_poly.pdbx_seq_one_letter_code
_entity_poly.pdbx_strand_id
1 'polypeptide(L)'
;MTADNNNRAGSSGVVLRERKDFSRIPTTLPIPDLIDVQRKSYDRFLQMNLLPGERAGRGLQAVFTGIFPFSDFRETCSLDFVKYSIGDWECRCGELRGLEYLRMTCSNCSATIMTDHPHEETVMCGECGQVNKNRVTKCDTCGNPVDLQLKYSISECQERGMTYAVPLKVTFRLFVYDKDPETGARMMRDAKEEEVYFGDVPLMTDNGTFVINGTERVIVSQLHRSPGVFFTKQGPRSYLAKVIPYRGSWVEFEYDQKEVLNIRIDRKRKFPGTVFLRALGLETNEAILRQFYNPIPAELAGRGKVKLSLPPVVLEQEQLKDRHSRGRRDTYRLFADIRLDEGTIAELDGGDSLELPVRIADLERALFVSDVVDLDTGEVIFEANELVPEDLEDRLKGKNHTELELFFPDWDLCGNILTNTLAKDHTRNAKEALIEIYRRMRPGDPPTLESARSLFYGMFFDAKRYDFSRVGRFKFNIKLDTDVPVSQKTLSADDFMRVVEYFLHLHKDVGLVDD
;
A
#
# COMPACT_ATOMS: atom_id res chain seq x y z
N MET A 1 -67.66 31.53 -12.73
CA MET A 1 -68.90 31.43 -11.93
C MET A 1 -68.55 30.36 -10.87
N THR A 2 -67.96 30.78 -9.78
CA THR A 2 -68.59 31.14 -8.49
C THR A 2 -69.60 30.09 -7.99
N ALA A 3 -69.20 29.43 -6.95
CA ALA A 3 -69.93 29.49 -5.68
C ALA A 3 -69.24 28.70 -4.59
N ASP A 4 -68.80 29.47 -3.61
CA ASP A 4 -68.57 29.06 -2.23
C ASP A 4 -69.76 28.26 -1.66
N ASN A 5 -69.50 27.37 -0.75
CA ASN A 5 -70.16 27.42 0.52
C ASN A 5 -69.53 26.72 1.67
N ASN A 6 -69.40 27.50 2.68
CA ASN A 6 -68.96 27.37 4.03
C ASN A 6 -69.67 26.34 4.91
N ASN A 7 -68.99 25.84 5.89
CA ASN A 7 -69.32 25.61 7.29
C ASN A 7 -70.15 24.39 7.70
N ARG A 8 -69.59 23.54 8.49
CA ARG A 8 -69.88 23.48 9.95
C ARG A 8 -68.94 22.53 10.72
N ALA A 9 -68.67 23.01 11.89
CA ALA A 9 -67.83 22.46 12.87
C ALA A 9 -68.31 21.16 13.55
N GLY A 10 -67.33 20.38 14.05
CA GLY A 10 -67.45 19.61 15.27
C GLY A 10 -67.62 18.11 15.11
N SER A 11 -66.56 17.40 14.94
CA SER A 11 -66.41 16.08 15.55
C SER A 11 -64.87 15.77 15.58
N SER A 12 -64.40 15.25 16.69
CA SER A 12 -63.07 14.79 16.91
C SER A 12 -62.61 13.85 15.79
N GLY A 13 -62.10 14.44 14.72
CA GLY A 13 -61.64 13.72 13.56
C GLY A 13 -60.26 13.14 13.87
N VAL A 14 -60.19 11.83 13.95
CA VAL A 14 -58.98 11.09 13.74
C VAL A 14 -58.41 11.58 12.41
N VAL A 15 -57.32 12.33 12.44
CA VAL A 15 -56.59 12.70 11.22
C VAL A 15 -56.08 11.40 10.60
N LEU A 16 -56.86 10.88 9.66
CA LEU A 16 -56.42 9.77 8.82
C LEU A 16 -55.15 10.24 8.09
N ARG A 17 -54.01 9.68 8.44
CA ARG A 17 -52.76 9.92 7.72
C ARG A 17 -53.00 9.58 6.26
N GLU A 18 -52.87 10.55 5.39
CA GLU A 18 -52.94 10.36 3.95
C GLU A 18 -51.94 9.29 3.54
N ARG A 19 -52.42 8.20 2.98
CA ARG A 19 -51.63 7.08 2.54
C ARG A 19 -50.91 7.48 1.26
N LYS A 20 -49.59 7.71 1.31
CA LYS A 20 -48.80 7.97 0.11
C LYS A 20 -48.70 6.71 -0.74
N ASP A 21 -49.18 6.81 -1.97
CA ASP A 21 -49.05 5.77 -2.98
C ASP A 21 -47.71 5.95 -3.70
N PHE A 22 -46.78 5.04 -3.45
CA PHE A 22 -45.45 5.03 -4.06
C PHE A 22 -45.42 4.35 -5.43
N SER A 23 -46.51 3.74 -5.88
CA SER A 23 -46.60 3.06 -7.18
C SER A 23 -46.52 4.01 -8.38
N ARG A 24 -46.83 5.30 -8.17
CA ARG A 24 -46.81 6.35 -9.20
C ARG A 24 -45.63 7.32 -9.08
N ILE A 25 -44.72 7.10 -8.15
CA ILE A 25 -43.52 7.93 -8.04
C ILE A 25 -42.59 7.52 -9.17
N PRO A 26 -42.24 8.44 -10.09
CA PRO A 26 -41.23 8.12 -11.12
C PRO A 26 -39.92 7.72 -10.46
N THR A 27 -39.29 6.67 -10.96
CA THR A 27 -38.01 6.22 -10.50
C THR A 27 -37.02 7.38 -10.59
N THR A 28 -36.50 7.84 -9.45
CA THR A 28 -35.57 8.96 -9.38
C THR A 28 -34.15 8.52 -9.78
N LEU A 29 -33.89 7.22 -9.75
CA LEU A 29 -32.59 6.64 -10.14
C LEU A 29 -32.84 5.56 -11.20
N PRO A 30 -32.08 5.57 -12.30
CA PRO A 30 -32.11 4.48 -13.27
C PRO A 30 -31.61 3.19 -12.61
N ILE A 31 -32.16 2.05 -13.03
CA ILE A 31 -31.62 0.74 -12.60
C ILE A 31 -30.19 0.63 -13.08
N PRO A 32 -29.21 0.38 -12.17
CA PRO A 32 -27.82 0.24 -12.59
C PRO A 32 -27.65 -0.97 -13.51
N ASP A 33 -26.84 -0.81 -14.56
CA ASP A 33 -26.44 -1.91 -15.41
C ASP A 33 -25.50 -2.84 -14.62
N LEU A 34 -25.94 -4.05 -14.32
CA LEU A 34 -25.21 -5.02 -13.50
C LEU A 34 -23.96 -5.57 -14.18
N ILE A 35 -23.88 -5.49 -15.52
CA ILE A 35 -22.71 -5.94 -16.30
C ILE A 35 -21.76 -4.79 -16.69
N ASP A 36 -22.08 -3.57 -16.30
CA ASP A 36 -21.30 -2.37 -16.63
C ASP A 36 -19.86 -2.44 -16.13
N VAL A 37 -19.64 -3.08 -14.98
CA VAL A 37 -18.30 -3.29 -14.41
C VAL A 37 -17.42 -4.12 -15.36
N GLN A 38 -17.94 -5.21 -15.89
CA GLN A 38 -17.23 -6.09 -16.83
C GLN A 38 -16.97 -5.36 -18.15
N ARG A 39 -18.00 -4.75 -18.73
CA ARG A 39 -17.90 -4.02 -20.01
C ARG A 39 -16.87 -2.89 -19.92
N LYS A 40 -17.05 -1.95 -18.99
CA LYS A 40 -16.13 -0.81 -18.81
C LYS A 40 -14.72 -1.23 -18.40
N SER A 41 -14.57 -2.35 -17.70
CA SER A 41 -13.24 -2.87 -17.35
C SER A 41 -12.51 -3.38 -18.58
N TYR A 42 -13.21 -4.10 -19.47
CA TYR A 42 -12.62 -4.64 -20.68
C TYR A 42 -12.33 -3.54 -21.71
N ASP A 43 -13.24 -2.58 -21.90
CA ASP A 43 -13.03 -1.41 -22.77
C ASP A 43 -11.82 -0.60 -22.30
N ARG A 44 -11.69 -0.37 -20.99
CA ARG A 44 -10.52 0.31 -20.41
C ARG A 44 -9.23 -0.48 -20.55
N PHE A 45 -9.31 -1.81 -20.59
CA PHE A 45 -8.15 -2.67 -20.83
C PHE A 45 -7.68 -2.60 -22.27
N LEU A 46 -8.58 -2.77 -23.22
CA LEU A 46 -8.26 -2.77 -24.66
C LEU A 46 -8.02 -1.37 -25.21
N GLN A 47 -8.79 -0.38 -24.78
CA GLN A 47 -8.82 0.97 -25.35
C GLN A 47 -8.90 0.94 -26.88
N MET A 48 -9.73 0.03 -27.41
CA MET A 48 -9.81 -0.33 -28.81
C MET A 48 -10.26 0.86 -29.67
N ASN A 49 -11.21 1.65 -29.15
CA ASN A 49 -11.86 2.76 -29.85
C ASN A 49 -11.08 4.10 -29.72
N LEU A 50 -9.92 4.09 -29.08
CA LEU A 50 -9.09 5.30 -28.92
C LEU A 50 -7.93 5.29 -29.88
N LEU A 51 -7.60 6.47 -30.43
CA LEU A 51 -6.39 6.62 -31.23
C LEU A 51 -5.14 6.37 -30.38
N PRO A 52 -4.06 5.87 -30.98
CA PRO A 52 -2.83 5.52 -30.24
C PRO A 52 -2.30 6.64 -29.35
N GLY A 53 -2.39 7.91 -29.80
CA GLY A 53 -1.94 9.08 -29.01
C GLY A 53 -2.86 9.50 -27.86
N GLU A 54 -4.08 8.99 -27.80
CA GLU A 54 -5.08 9.33 -26.78
C GLU A 54 -5.24 8.26 -25.71
N ARG A 55 -4.59 7.11 -25.92
CA ARG A 55 -4.67 5.99 -24.98
C ARG A 55 -4.02 6.33 -23.66
N ALA A 56 -4.77 6.12 -22.59
CA ALA A 56 -4.25 6.29 -21.23
C ALA A 56 -3.22 5.19 -20.92
N GLY A 57 -2.22 5.51 -20.08
CA GLY A 57 -1.19 4.55 -19.61
C GLY A 57 -1.75 3.49 -18.66
N ARG A 58 -2.77 2.74 -19.09
CA ARG A 58 -3.40 1.65 -18.34
C ARG A 58 -3.75 0.48 -19.29
N GLY A 59 -4.10 -0.66 -18.69
CA GLY A 59 -4.48 -1.85 -19.46
C GLY A 59 -3.37 -2.31 -20.39
N LEU A 60 -3.71 -2.65 -21.63
CA LEU A 60 -2.77 -3.16 -22.63
C LEU A 60 -1.67 -2.15 -22.98
N GLN A 61 -1.99 -0.85 -23.02
CA GLN A 61 -1.02 0.22 -23.25
C GLN A 61 0.06 0.24 -22.16
N ALA A 62 -0.34 0.11 -20.88
CA ALA A 62 0.60 0.08 -19.76
C ALA A 62 1.52 -1.16 -19.80
N VAL A 63 1.01 -2.29 -20.27
CA VAL A 63 1.82 -3.52 -20.43
C VAL A 63 2.92 -3.31 -21.46
N PHE A 64 2.57 -2.79 -22.64
CA PHE A 64 3.58 -2.53 -23.68
C PHE A 64 4.58 -1.47 -23.25
N THR A 65 4.13 -0.34 -22.72
CA THR A 65 5.04 0.73 -22.26
C THR A 65 5.90 0.32 -21.06
N GLY A 66 5.48 -0.66 -20.27
CA GLY A 66 6.25 -1.19 -19.14
C GLY A 66 7.30 -2.24 -19.52
N ILE A 67 7.12 -2.92 -20.67
CA ILE A 67 8.07 -3.92 -21.18
C ILE A 67 9.08 -3.28 -22.12
N PHE A 68 8.65 -2.38 -22.98
CA PHE A 68 9.49 -1.70 -23.95
C PHE A 68 9.91 -0.31 -23.44
N PRO A 69 11.11 0.18 -23.79
CA PRO A 69 12.07 -0.38 -24.74
C PRO A 69 12.80 -1.62 -24.19
N PHE A 70 13.12 -2.54 -25.07
CA PHE A 70 13.89 -3.74 -24.78
C PHE A 70 15.20 -3.71 -25.55
N SER A 71 16.34 -3.68 -24.83
CA SER A 71 17.67 -3.64 -25.42
C SER A 71 18.38 -4.99 -25.27
N ASP A 72 19.24 -5.30 -26.22
CA ASP A 72 20.12 -6.45 -26.15
C ASP A 72 21.21 -6.26 -25.05
N PHE A 73 21.83 -7.35 -24.63
CA PHE A 73 22.88 -7.33 -23.59
C PHE A 73 24.09 -6.44 -23.97
N ARG A 74 24.39 -6.33 -25.27
CA ARG A 74 25.50 -5.52 -25.81
C ARG A 74 25.10 -4.07 -26.06
N GLU A 75 23.79 -3.76 -25.90
CA GLU A 75 23.22 -2.44 -26.17
C GLU A 75 23.46 -1.93 -27.60
N THR A 76 23.55 -2.88 -28.56
CA THR A 76 23.69 -2.58 -29.98
C THR A 76 22.35 -2.46 -30.70
N CYS A 77 21.28 -3.01 -30.12
CA CYS A 77 19.94 -2.94 -30.66
C CYS A 77 18.95 -2.57 -29.53
N SER A 78 17.94 -1.75 -29.87
CA SER A 78 16.78 -1.46 -29.00
C SER A 78 15.50 -1.66 -29.80
N LEU A 79 14.55 -2.39 -29.20
CA LEU A 79 13.22 -2.59 -29.75
C LEU A 79 12.23 -1.75 -28.96
N ASP A 80 11.63 -0.76 -29.61
CA ASP A 80 10.69 0.17 -29.03
C ASP A 80 9.27 -0.13 -29.47
N PHE A 81 8.32 0.05 -28.58
CA PHE A 81 6.91 -0.01 -28.87
C PHE A 81 6.41 1.34 -29.40
N VAL A 82 5.72 1.33 -30.56
CA VAL A 82 5.15 2.54 -31.16
C VAL A 82 3.65 2.63 -30.90
N LYS A 83 2.89 1.65 -31.34
CA LYS A 83 1.43 1.60 -31.20
C LYS A 83 0.92 0.17 -31.33
N TYR A 84 -0.30 -0.06 -30.91
CA TYR A 84 -1.04 -1.28 -31.26
C TYR A 84 -2.36 -0.91 -31.94
N SER A 85 -2.90 -1.84 -32.76
CA SER A 85 -4.24 -1.81 -33.31
C SER A 85 -4.99 -3.11 -33.00
N ILE A 86 -6.27 -3.00 -32.72
CA ILE A 86 -7.14 -4.13 -32.40
C ILE A 86 -8.25 -4.16 -33.45
N GLY A 87 -8.25 -5.25 -34.24
CA GLY A 87 -9.13 -5.40 -35.37
C GLY A 87 -8.76 -4.50 -36.56
N ASP A 88 -9.38 -4.77 -37.68
CA ASP A 88 -9.24 -3.98 -38.88
C ASP A 88 -10.47 -3.07 -39.03
N TRP A 89 -10.24 -1.75 -38.90
CA TRP A 89 -11.26 -0.73 -39.01
C TRP A 89 -11.25 -0.17 -40.44
N GLU A 90 -12.19 -0.64 -41.25
CA GLU A 90 -12.27 -0.24 -42.65
C GLU A 90 -13.70 -0.23 -43.17
N CYS A 91 -13.96 0.51 -44.26
CA CYS A 91 -15.22 0.44 -44.93
C CYS A 91 -15.37 -0.87 -45.72
N ARG A 92 -16.56 -1.19 -46.17
CA ARG A 92 -16.88 -2.45 -46.83
C ARG A 92 -16.00 -2.76 -48.06
N CYS A 93 -15.49 -1.74 -48.77
CA CYS A 93 -14.60 -1.92 -49.94
C CYS A 93 -13.11 -1.87 -49.55
N GLY A 94 -12.75 -1.51 -48.32
CA GLY A 94 -11.38 -1.44 -47.85
C GLY A 94 -10.61 -0.17 -48.26
N GLU A 95 -11.23 0.80 -48.96
CA GLU A 95 -10.56 2.05 -49.35
C GLU A 95 -10.39 3.02 -48.15
N LEU A 96 -11.46 3.16 -47.33
CA LEU A 96 -11.41 4.02 -46.18
C LEU A 96 -11.00 3.18 -44.97
N ARG A 97 -9.85 3.52 -44.33
CA ARG A 97 -9.27 2.78 -43.20
C ARG A 97 -8.84 3.72 -42.09
N GLY A 98 -9.14 3.35 -40.86
CA GLY A 98 -8.69 4.05 -39.66
C GLY A 98 -9.81 4.56 -38.80
N LEU A 99 -9.49 4.65 -37.51
CA LEU A 99 -10.42 5.12 -36.43
C LEU A 99 -10.73 6.62 -36.54
N GLU A 100 -9.88 7.41 -37.16
CA GLU A 100 -10.05 8.84 -37.35
C GLU A 100 -11.35 9.21 -38.08
N TYR A 101 -11.84 8.33 -38.94
CA TYR A 101 -13.07 8.53 -39.70
C TYR A 101 -14.36 8.30 -38.89
N LEU A 102 -14.25 7.73 -37.71
CA LEU A 102 -15.36 7.54 -36.77
C LEU A 102 -15.58 8.75 -35.86
N ARG A 103 -14.86 9.83 -36.09
CA ARG A 103 -14.93 11.07 -35.28
C ARG A 103 -15.91 12.07 -35.86
N MET A 104 -16.60 12.74 -34.97
CA MET A 104 -17.44 13.89 -35.29
C MET A 104 -17.36 14.93 -34.17
N THR A 105 -17.77 16.16 -34.48
CA THR A 105 -17.79 17.26 -33.51
C THR A 105 -19.18 17.47 -32.95
N CYS A 106 -19.31 17.63 -31.64
CA CYS A 106 -20.57 17.93 -31.00
C CYS A 106 -21.10 19.31 -31.43
N SER A 107 -22.37 19.39 -31.79
CA SER A 107 -23.02 20.62 -32.22
C SER A 107 -23.19 21.65 -31.09
N ASN A 108 -23.14 21.23 -29.81
CA ASN A 108 -23.36 22.08 -28.66
C ASN A 108 -22.05 22.51 -27.96
N CYS A 109 -21.17 21.58 -27.61
CA CYS A 109 -19.95 21.89 -26.85
C CYS A 109 -18.65 21.81 -27.67
N SER A 110 -18.75 21.50 -28.97
CA SER A 110 -17.60 21.32 -29.89
C SER A 110 -16.61 20.23 -29.47
N ALA A 111 -16.95 19.40 -28.49
CA ALA A 111 -16.14 18.24 -28.11
C ALA A 111 -16.11 17.20 -29.24
N THR A 112 -14.99 16.51 -29.35
CA THR A 112 -14.86 15.39 -30.30
C THR A 112 -15.62 14.18 -29.75
N ILE A 113 -16.58 13.69 -30.52
CA ILE A 113 -17.33 12.47 -30.23
C ILE A 113 -16.73 11.37 -31.12
N MET A 114 -16.45 10.22 -30.51
CA MET A 114 -16.12 9.00 -31.23
C MET A 114 -17.30 8.04 -31.12
N THR A 115 -17.72 7.43 -32.22
CA THR A 115 -18.85 6.52 -32.22
C THR A 115 -18.41 5.09 -32.49
N ASP A 116 -18.86 4.16 -31.64
CA ASP A 116 -18.69 2.71 -31.82
C ASP A 116 -19.78 2.11 -32.72
N HIS A 117 -20.85 2.90 -32.98
CA HIS A 117 -22.00 2.50 -33.77
C HIS A 117 -22.16 3.43 -34.97
N PRO A 118 -21.31 3.27 -36.03
CA PRO A 118 -21.28 4.20 -37.16
C PRO A 118 -22.57 4.17 -38.03
N HIS A 119 -23.41 3.17 -37.84
CA HIS A 119 -24.66 3.00 -38.58
C HIS A 119 -25.89 3.59 -37.85
N GLU A 120 -25.76 3.99 -36.60
CA GLU A 120 -26.86 4.65 -35.86
C GLU A 120 -27.11 6.06 -36.40
N GLU A 121 -28.37 6.49 -36.40
CA GLU A 121 -28.75 7.84 -36.86
C GLU A 121 -28.31 8.96 -35.92
N THR A 122 -28.21 8.68 -34.64
CA THR A 122 -27.88 9.67 -33.63
C THR A 122 -26.83 9.15 -32.66
N VAL A 123 -25.99 10.07 -32.17
CA VAL A 123 -24.94 9.78 -31.19
C VAL A 123 -25.02 10.78 -30.05
N MET A 124 -24.95 10.30 -28.82
CA MET A 124 -24.98 11.15 -27.63
C MET A 124 -23.56 11.62 -27.26
N CYS A 125 -23.42 12.92 -26.99
CA CYS A 125 -22.15 13.47 -26.52
C CYS A 125 -21.90 13.09 -25.05
N GLY A 126 -20.75 12.46 -24.78
CA GLY A 126 -20.36 12.06 -23.42
C GLY A 126 -20.08 13.24 -22.48
N GLU A 127 -19.72 14.41 -23.02
CA GLU A 127 -19.39 15.60 -22.23
C GLU A 127 -20.63 16.41 -21.81
N CYS A 128 -21.53 16.68 -22.74
CA CYS A 128 -22.69 17.55 -22.48
C CYS A 128 -24.05 16.84 -22.56
N GLY A 129 -24.09 15.55 -22.85
CA GLY A 129 -25.33 14.78 -22.97
C GLY A 129 -26.19 15.10 -24.20
N GLN A 130 -25.77 16.01 -25.09
CA GLN A 130 -26.52 16.39 -26.26
C GLN A 130 -26.57 15.26 -27.27
N VAL A 131 -27.76 14.95 -27.77
CA VAL A 131 -27.95 14.00 -28.87
C VAL A 131 -27.63 14.72 -30.20
N ASN A 132 -26.66 14.20 -30.95
CA ASN A 132 -26.22 14.71 -32.23
C ASN A 132 -26.63 13.76 -33.34
N LYS A 133 -26.92 14.32 -34.53
CA LYS A 133 -27.06 13.49 -35.73
C LYS A 133 -25.70 12.90 -36.11
N ASN A 134 -25.66 11.62 -36.40
CA ASN A 134 -24.42 10.96 -36.79
C ASN A 134 -23.92 11.51 -38.16
N ARG A 135 -22.71 12.06 -38.14
CA ARG A 135 -22.07 12.70 -39.30
C ARG A 135 -20.68 12.11 -39.58
N VAL A 136 -20.47 10.84 -39.24
CA VAL A 136 -19.20 10.17 -39.55
C VAL A 136 -18.94 10.17 -41.06
N THR A 137 -17.69 10.19 -41.44
CA THR A 137 -17.28 10.16 -42.84
C THR A 137 -17.66 8.84 -43.48
N LYS A 138 -18.33 8.90 -44.65
CA LYS A 138 -18.67 7.72 -45.45
C LYS A 138 -17.72 7.61 -46.60
N CYS A 139 -17.43 6.38 -47.00
CA CYS A 139 -16.59 6.09 -48.15
C CYS A 139 -17.26 6.53 -49.46
N ASP A 140 -16.54 7.25 -50.29
CA ASP A 140 -17.06 7.77 -51.57
C ASP A 140 -17.41 6.62 -52.55
N THR A 141 -16.70 5.51 -52.46
CA THR A 141 -16.86 4.36 -53.40
C THR A 141 -18.02 3.44 -52.98
N CYS A 142 -18.15 3.08 -51.71
CA CYS A 142 -19.16 2.13 -51.25
C CYS A 142 -20.30 2.76 -50.43
N GLY A 143 -20.22 4.05 -50.11
CA GLY A 143 -21.23 4.79 -49.32
C GLY A 143 -21.34 4.37 -47.86
N ASN A 144 -20.54 3.42 -47.39
CA ASN A 144 -20.55 2.93 -46.03
C ASN A 144 -19.51 3.64 -45.15
N PRO A 145 -19.76 3.84 -43.86
CA PRO A 145 -18.75 4.30 -42.93
C PRO A 145 -17.70 3.23 -42.65
N VAL A 146 -16.64 3.59 -41.96
CA VAL A 146 -15.68 2.64 -41.38
C VAL A 146 -16.35 1.85 -40.29
N ASP A 147 -16.11 0.55 -40.26
CA ASP A 147 -16.63 -0.37 -39.25
C ASP A 147 -15.58 -1.44 -38.91
N LEU A 148 -15.73 -2.10 -37.77
CA LEU A 148 -14.85 -3.20 -37.40
C LEU A 148 -15.12 -4.41 -38.28
N GLN A 149 -14.12 -4.85 -39.01
CA GLN A 149 -14.26 -6.03 -39.84
C GLN A 149 -14.12 -7.30 -39.01
N LEU A 150 -15.19 -8.07 -38.97
CA LEU A 150 -15.27 -9.34 -38.24
C LEU A 150 -15.18 -10.49 -39.23
N LYS A 151 -14.33 -11.45 -38.95
CA LYS A 151 -14.19 -12.65 -39.80
C LYS A 151 -15.43 -13.53 -39.75
N TYR A 152 -16.07 -13.62 -38.58
CA TYR A 152 -17.26 -14.42 -38.34
C TYR A 152 -18.20 -13.65 -37.40
N SER A 153 -19.51 -13.82 -37.57
CA SER A 153 -20.52 -13.33 -36.66
C SER A 153 -20.54 -14.17 -35.35
N ILE A 154 -21.19 -13.67 -34.31
CA ILE A 154 -21.34 -14.38 -33.03
C ILE A 154 -22.01 -15.75 -33.24
N SER A 155 -23.11 -15.80 -34.01
CA SER A 155 -23.83 -17.03 -34.32
C SER A 155 -22.97 -18.04 -35.08
N GLU A 156 -22.23 -17.58 -36.08
CA GLU A 156 -21.30 -18.45 -36.80
C GLU A 156 -20.19 -19.00 -35.94
N CYS A 157 -19.66 -18.20 -34.99
CA CYS A 157 -18.67 -18.66 -34.02
C CYS A 157 -19.23 -19.77 -33.10
N GLN A 158 -20.48 -19.62 -32.66
CA GLN A 158 -21.16 -20.64 -31.87
C GLN A 158 -21.40 -21.94 -32.63
N GLU A 159 -21.92 -21.86 -33.87
CA GLU A 159 -22.21 -23.02 -34.70
C GLU A 159 -20.94 -23.79 -35.14
N ARG A 160 -19.88 -23.06 -35.45
CA ARG A 160 -18.61 -23.65 -35.96
C ARG A 160 -17.63 -23.99 -34.85
N GLY A 161 -17.95 -23.71 -33.56
CA GLY A 161 -17.03 -23.96 -32.44
C GLY A 161 -15.80 -23.05 -32.45
N MET A 162 -15.96 -21.80 -32.92
CA MET A 162 -14.86 -20.82 -33.04
C MET A 162 -14.89 -19.79 -31.92
N THR A 163 -13.80 -19.04 -31.79
CA THR A 163 -13.72 -17.93 -30.85
C THR A 163 -14.05 -16.61 -31.57
N TYR A 164 -14.94 -15.83 -30.98
CA TYR A 164 -15.25 -14.48 -31.40
C TYR A 164 -14.12 -13.54 -31.03
N ALA A 165 -13.22 -13.26 -31.95
CA ALA A 165 -11.98 -12.54 -31.72
C ALA A 165 -11.56 -11.70 -32.93
N VAL A 166 -10.70 -10.73 -32.69
CA VAL A 166 -10.09 -9.86 -33.71
C VAL A 166 -8.56 -9.86 -33.57
N PRO A 167 -7.83 -9.61 -34.68
CA PRO A 167 -6.39 -9.59 -34.65
C PRO A 167 -5.86 -8.38 -33.81
N LEU A 168 -4.87 -8.64 -32.99
CA LEU A 168 -4.03 -7.64 -32.34
C LEU A 168 -2.76 -7.50 -33.16
N LYS A 169 -2.52 -6.31 -33.68
CA LYS A 169 -1.30 -5.96 -34.42
C LYS A 169 -0.54 -4.93 -33.62
N VAL A 170 0.77 -5.07 -33.55
CA VAL A 170 1.65 -4.18 -32.78
C VAL A 170 2.75 -3.65 -33.69
N THR A 171 2.90 -2.34 -33.69
CA THR A 171 3.97 -1.68 -34.44
C THR A 171 5.17 -1.50 -33.52
N PHE A 172 6.28 -2.11 -33.92
CA PHE A 172 7.56 -1.97 -33.23
C PHE A 172 8.54 -1.17 -34.08
N ARG A 173 9.47 -0.49 -33.42
CA ARG A 173 10.58 0.19 -34.04
C ARG A 173 11.88 -0.39 -33.50
N LEU A 174 12.68 -0.95 -34.39
CA LEU A 174 14.00 -1.48 -34.10
C LEU A 174 15.04 -0.40 -34.40
N PHE A 175 15.78 0.00 -33.39
CA PHE A 175 16.96 0.85 -33.51
C PHE A 175 18.23 -0.01 -33.51
N VAL A 176 19.13 0.25 -34.42
CA VAL A 176 20.46 -0.36 -34.47
C VAL A 176 21.50 0.72 -34.22
N TYR A 177 22.38 0.49 -33.26
CA TYR A 177 23.43 1.41 -32.89
C TYR A 177 24.81 0.84 -33.17
N ASP A 178 25.70 1.68 -33.67
CA ASP A 178 27.13 1.41 -33.70
C ASP A 178 27.77 2.08 -32.49
N LYS A 179 28.62 1.34 -31.77
CA LYS A 179 29.40 1.87 -30.64
C LYS A 179 30.76 2.33 -31.14
N ASP A 180 31.09 3.58 -30.87
CA ASP A 180 32.43 4.10 -31.09
C ASP A 180 33.41 3.39 -30.13
N PRO A 181 34.45 2.74 -30.63
CA PRO A 181 35.41 1.98 -29.80
C PRO A 181 36.24 2.85 -28.87
N GLU A 182 36.43 4.17 -29.18
CA GLU A 182 37.22 5.07 -28.37
C GLU A 182 36.42 5.83 -27.30
N THR A 183 35.22 6.27 -27.65
CA THR A 183 34.37 7.13 -26.79
C THR A 183 33.25 6.36 -26.10
N GLY A 184 32.91 5.15 -26.57
CA GLY A 184 31.75 4.39 -26.12
C GLY A 184 30.40 5.03 -26.50
N ALA A 185 30.41 6.11 -27.26
CA ALA A 185 29.22 6.82 -27.70
C ALA A 185 28.39 5.95 -28.66
N ARG A 186 27.06 6.01 -28.53
CA ARG A 186 26.13 5.28 -29.40
C ARG A 186 25.71 6.18 -30.54
N MET A 187 25.97 5.75 -31.76
CA MET A 187 25.48 6.41 -32.96
C MET A 187 24.38 5.53 -33.57
N MET A 188 23.23 6.12 -33.84
CA MET A 188 22.13 5.40 -34.52
C MET A 188 22.52 5.14 -35.97
N ARG A 189 22.61 3.86 -36.32
CA ARG A 189 22.94 3.42 -37.69
C ARG A 189 21.69 3.29 -38.54
N ASP A 190 20.64 2.67 -37.99
CA ASP A 190 19.42 2.36 -38.73
C ASP A 190 18.23 2.32 -37.80
N ALA A 191 17.03 2.62 -38.35
CA ALA A 191 15.76 2.53 -37.63
C ALA A 191 14.71 1.91 -38.57
N LYS A 192 14.22 0.72 -38.20
CA LYS A 192 13.19 0.01 -38.99
C LYS A 192 11.91 -0.11 -38.20
N GLU A 193 10.79 0.30 -38.78
CA GLU A 193 9.46 0.17 -38.21
C GLU A 193 8.65 -0.89 -38.97
N GLU A 194 8.00 -1.80 -38.23
CA GLU A 194 7.21 -2.87 -38.80
C GLU A 194 5.99 -3.19 -37.93
N GLU A 195 4.85 -3.42 -38.56
CA GLU A 195 3.64 -3.90 -37.92
C GLU A 195 3.65 -5.43 -37.90
N VAL A 196 3.55 -6.00 -36.69
CA VAL A 196 3.61 -7.44 -36.46
C VAL A 196 2.27 -7.93 -35.91
N TYR A 197 1.76 -9.01 -36.48
CA TYR A 197 0.63 -9.74 -35.91
C TYR A 197 1.05 -10.38 -34.57
N PHE A 198 0.38 -9.99 -33.52
CA PHE A 198 0.74 -10.40 -32.14
C PHE A 198 -0.13 -11.55 -31.64
N GLY A 199 -1.34 -11.69 -32.16
CA GLY A 199 -2.30 -12.72 -31.80
C GLY A 199 -3.73 -12.26 -31.95
N ASP A 200 -4.68 -13.11 -31.61
CA ASP A 200 -6.11 -12.77 -31.60
C ASP A 200 -6.58 -12.42 -30.18
N VAL A 201 -7.36 -11.37 -30.09
CA VAL A 201 -7.98 -10.92 -28.82
C VAL A 201 -9.47 -11.21 -28.90
N PRO A 202 -10.05 -11.97 -27.94
CA PRO A 202 -11.47 -12.21 -27.92
C PRO A 202 -12.23 -10.90 -27.68
N LEU A 203 -13.37 -10.72 -28.33
CA LEU A 203 -14.26 -9.59 -28.13
C LEU A 203 -15.37 -9.95 -27.17
N MET A 204 -15.79 -8.94 -26.40
CA MET A 204 -16.97 -9.03 -25.55
C MET A 204 -18.20 -8.74 -26.40
N THR A 205 -19.25 -9.54 -26.21
CA THR A 205 -20.57 -9.31 -26.83
C THR A 205 -21.31 -8.18 -26.12
N ASP A 206 -22.39 -7.70 -26.72
CA ASP A 206 -23.25 -6.67 -26.10
C ASP A 206 -23.86 -7.12 -24.77
N ASN A 207 -23.99 -8.42 -24.56
CA ASN A 207 -24.48 -9.03 -23.33
C ASN A 207 -23.38 -9.17 -22.25
N GLY A 208 -22.16 -8.70 -22.49
CA GLY A 208 -21.04 -8.83 -21.56
C GLY A 208 -20.42 -10.23 -21.48
N THR A 209 -20.64 -11.06 -22.49
CA THR A 209 -20.13 -12.45 -22.58
C THR A 209 -18.97 -12.55 -23.58
N PHE A 210 -18.25 -13.65 -23.54
CA PHE A 210 -17.25 -14.03 -24.52
C PHE A 210 -17.63 -15.34 -25.16
N VAL A 211 -17.48 -15.45 -26.48
CA VAL A 211 -17.64 -16.72 -27.19
C VAL A 211 -16.27 -17.32 -27.44
N ILE A 212 -15.96 -18.39 -26.73
CA ILE A 212 -14.68 -19.11 -26.79
C ILE A 212 -14.93 -20.55 -27.24
N ASN A 213 -14.37 -20.94 -28.37
CA ASN A 213 -14.58 -22.27 -28.96
C ASN A 213 -16.07 -22.62 -29.09
N GLY A 214 -16.89 -21.66 -29.53
CA GLY A 214 -18.34 -21.80 -29.67
C GLY A 214 -19.14 -21.79 -28.36
N THR A 215 -18.50 -21.75 -27.22
CA THR A 215 -19.17 -21.70 -25.92
C THR A 215 -19.21 -20.29 -25.39
N GLU A 216 -20.39 -19.83 -25.00
CA GLU A 216 -20.56 -18.53 -24.36
C GLU A 216 -20.11 -18.59 -22.90
N ARG A 217 -19.26 -17.64 -22.50
CA ARG A 217 -18.65 -17.59 -21.17
C ARG A 217 -18.72 -16.18 -20.60
N VAL A 218 -18.79 -16.10 -19.28
CA VAL A 218 -18.82 -14.83 -18.53
C VAL A 218 -17.66 -14.79 -17.55
N ILE A 219 -17.01 -13.63 -17.46
CA ILE A 219 -16.01 -13.38 -16.42
C ILE A 219 -16.72 -12.97 -15.15
N VAL A 220 -16.59 -13.76 -14.10
CA VAL A 220 -17.16 -13.46 -12.78
C VAL A 220 -16.15 -12.72 -11.95
N SER A 221 -16.56 -11.61 -11.32
CA SER A 221 -15.72 -10.85 -10.38
C SER A 221 -15.38 -11.73 -9.17
N GLN A 222 -14.10 -11.83 -8.87
CA GLN A 222 -13.61 -12.57 -7.71
C GLN A 222 -13.28 -11.59 -6.59
N LEU A 223 -13.89 -11.80 -5.42
CA LEU A 223 -13.55 -11.06 -4.22
C LEU A 223 -12.23 -11.58 -3.64
N HIS A 224 -11.34 -10.67 -3.30
CA HIS A 224 -10.11 -10.96 -2.60
C HIS A 224 -9.94 -10.04 -1.39
N ARG A 225 -9.05 -10.38 -0.48
CA ARG A 225 -8.71 -9.49 0.62
C ARG A 225 -8.10 -8.21 0.06
N SER A 226 -8.62 -7.06 0.52
CA SER A 226 -8.06 -5.77 0.12
C SER A 226 -6.61 -5.67 0.61
N PRO A 227 -5.69 -5.14 -0.21
CA PRO A 227 -4.35 -4.83 0.28
C PRO A 227 -4.44 -3.75 1.37
N GLY A 228 -3.50 -3.81 2.31
CA GLY A 228 -3.45 -2.89 3.45
C GLY A 228 -2.83 -3.52 4.68
N VAL A 229 -2.90 -2.81 5.79
CA VAL A 229 -2.50 -3.31 7.11
C VAL A 229 -3.74 -3.56 7.95
N PHE A 230 -3.77 -4.71 8.60
CA PHE A 230 -4.89 -5.14 9.43
C PHE A 230 -4.41 -5.53 10.81
N PHE A 231 -5.05 -4.98 11.83
CA PHE A 231 -4.80 -5.29 13.23
C PHE A 231 -6.01 -6.01 13.81
N THR A 232 -5.84 -7.22 14.28
CA THR A 232 -6.93 -8.05 14.79
C THR A 232 -6.63 -8.53 16.21
N LYS A 233 -7.63 -8.54 17.07
CA LYS A 233 -7.52 -9.08 18.43
C LYS A 233 -7.90 -10.55 18.42
N GLN A 234 -6.99 -11.43 18.80
CA GLN A 234 -7.23 -12.88 18.87
C GLN A 234 -7.64 -13.37 20.25
N GLY A 235 -7.37 -12.59 21.29
CA GLY A 235 -7.66 -12.93 22.67
C GLY A 235 -7.47 -11.74 23.59
N PRO A 236 -7.63 -11.89 24.92
CA PRO A 236 -7.59 -10.76 25.87
C PRO A 236 -6.32 -9.91 25.80
N ARG A 237 -5.19 -10.52 25.46
CA ARG A 237 -3.88 -9.85 25.31
C ARG A 237 -3.11 -10.37 24.10
N SER A 238 -3.80 -10.88 23.11
CA SER A 238 -3.19 -11.43 21.89
C SER A 238 -3.69 -10.65 20.69
N TYR A 239 -2.79 -10.00 20.02
CA TYR A 239 -3.05 -9.23 18.81
C TYR A 239 -2.25 -9.80 17.65
N LEU A 240 -2.73 -9.56 16.46
CA LEU A 240 -2.11 -9.99 15.23
C LEU A 240 -2.18 -8.84 14.22
N ALA A 241 -1.03 -8.42 13.72
CA ALA A 241 -0.96 -7.47 12.63
C ALA A 241 -0.60 -8.20 11.32
N LYS A 242 -1.27 -7.86 10.23
CA LYS A 242 -1.02 -8.42 8.90
C LYS A 242 -0.82 -7.33 7.89
N VAL A 243 0.30 -7.37 7.21
CA VAL A 243 0.57 -6.55 6.03
C VAL A 243 0.29 -7.38 4.80
N ILE A 244 -0.76 -7.01 4.06
CA ILE A 244 -1.26 -7.76 2.90
C ILE A 244 -1.06 -6.89 1.66
N PRO A 245 -0.14 -7.25 0.73
CA PRO A 245 0.01 -6.58 -0.54
C PRO A 245 -1.05 -7.06 -1.55
N TYR A 246 -1.22 -6.35 -2.64
CA TYR A 246 -1.95 -6.83 -3.81
C TYR A 246 -1.21 -7.99 -4.49
N ARG A 247 0.11 -7.86 -4.61
CA ARG A 247 1.02 -8.89 -5.13
C ARG A 247 2.33 -8.81 -4.35
N GLY A 248 2.79 -9.93 -3.79
CA GLY A 248 4.03 -10.02 -3.02
C GLY A 248 3.87 -10.83 -1.74
N SER A 249 4.91 -10.79 -0.90
CA SER A 249 4.97 -11.55 0.34
C SER A 249 4.14 -10.90 1.45
N TRP A 250 3.42 -11.72 2.21
CA TRP A 250 2.66 -11.30 3.39
C TRP A 250 3.57 -11.28 4.60
N VAL A 251 3.38 -10.29 5.47
CA VAL A 251 4.05 -10.22 6.77
C VAL A 251 3.00 -10.22 7.87
N GLU A 252 3.19 -11.10 8.84
CA GLU A 252 2.35 -11.21 10.02
C GLU A 252 3.20 -10.96 11.27
N PHE A 253 2.74 -10.10 12.16
CA PHE A 253 3.34 -9.79 13.44
C PHE A 253 2.44 -10.34 14.52
N GLU A 254 2.99 -11.12 15.43
CA GLU A 254 2.27 -11.69 16.57
C GLU A 254 3.13 -11.60 17.84
N TYR A 255 2.56 -11.39 18.99
CA TYR A 255 3.26 -11.61 20.24
C TYR A 255 2.62 -12.76 21.00
N ASP A 256 3.47 -13.52 21.68
CA ASP A 256 3.08 -14.69 22.45
C ASP A 256 2.73 -14.30 23.91
N GLN A 257 2.27 -15.28 24.68
CA GLN A 257 1.95 -15.07 26.11
C GLN A 257 3.15 -14.62 26.96
N LYS A 258 4.38 -14.75 26.43
CA LYS A 258 5.61 -14.28 27.08
C LYS A 258 6.02 -12.89 26.61
N GLU A 259 5.11 -12.19 25.95
CA GLU A 259 5.34 -10.85 25.41
C GLU A 259 6.58 -10.79 24.50
N VAL A 260 6.71 -11.75 23.59
CA VAL A 260 7.78 -11.79 22.59
C VAL A 260 7.20 -11.55 21.23
N LEU A 261 7.69 -10.51 20.56
CA LEU A 261 7.32 -10.21 19.17
C LEU A 261 7.91 -11.25 18.23
N ASN A 262 7.04 -11.93 17.51
CA ASN A 262 7.40 -12.86 16.47
C ASN A 262 6.88 -12.38 15.12
N ILE A 263 7.63 -12.66 14.07
CA ILE A 263 7.25 -12.34 12.69
C ILE A 263 7.16 -13.62 11.88
N ARG A 264 6.20 -13.63 10.98
CA ARG A 264 6.00 -14.70 10.00
C ARG A 264 5.87 -14.10 8.61
N ILE A 265 6.65 -14.60 7.66
CA ILE A 265 6.58 -14.20 6.25
C ILE A 265 5.98 -15.36 5.47
N ASP A 266 4.98 -15.08 4.62
CA ASP A 266 4.28 -16.05 3.76
C ASP A 266 3.87 -17.34 4.48
N ARG A 267 3.39 -17.20 5.74
CA ARG A 267 2.99 -18.33 6.60
C ARG A 267 4.10 -19.35 6.87
N LYS A 268 5.35 -18.97 6.65
CA LYS A 268 6.52 -19.79 6.98
C LYS A 268 6.74 -19.84 8.50
N ARG A 269 7.83 -20.46 8.93
CA ARG A 269 8.18 -20.59 10.34
C ARG A 269 8.49 -19.22 10.96
N LYS A 270 7.90 -18.93 12.12
CA LYS A 270 8.11 -17.67 12.84
C LYS A 270 9.54 -17.50 13.38
N PHE A 271 9.95 -16.27 13.54
CA PHE A 271 11.24 -15.89 14.11
C PHE A 271 11.09 -14.58 14.91
N PRO A 272 12.04 -14.22 15.81
CA PRO A 272 11.97 -12.99 16.60
C PRO A 272 11.86 -11.74 15.72
N GLY A 273 11.02 -10.78 16.15
CA GLY A 273 10.78 -9.55 15.41
C GLY A 273 12.03 -8.68 15.24
N THR A 274 12.93 -8.71 16.20
CA THR A 274 14.19 -7.97 16.16
C THR A 274 15.10 -8.38 15.00
N VAL A 275 15.07 -9.65 14.60
CA VAL A 275 15.78 -10.14 13.40
C VAL A 275 15.29 -9.40 12.14
N PHE A 276 13.99 -9.15 12.03
CA PHE A 276 13.42 -8.41 10.91
C PHE A 276 13.80 -6.92 10.98
N LEU A 277 13.74 -6.32 12.17
CA LEU A 277 14.14 -4.93 12.37
C LEU A 277 15.62 -4.70 12.01
N ARG A 278 16.51 -5.64 12.37
CA ARG A 278 17.92 -5.59 11.96
C ARG A 278 18.08 -5.68 10.44
N ALA A 279 17.33 -6.55 9.79
CA ALA A 279 17.36 -6.67 8.33
C ALA A 279 16.82 -5.42 7.62
N LEU A 280 15.95 -4.63 8.27
CA LEU A 280 15.46 -3.34 7.79
C LEU A 280 16.44 -2.17 7.99
N GLY A 281 17.51 -2.36 8.79
CA GLY A 281 18.54 -1.34 8.99
C GLY A 281 18.81 -0.94 10.44
N LEU A 282 18.02 -1.40 11.42
CA LEU A 282 18.31 -1.20 12.84
C LEU A 282 19.33 -2.27 13.31
N GLU A 283 20.60 -2.07 13.01
CA GLU A 283 21.62 -3.10 13.14
C GLU A 283 21.92 -3.52 14.59
N THR A 284 21.93 -2.57 15.53
CA THR A 284 22.32 -2.78 16.93
C THR A 284 21.11 -2.84 17.87
N ASN A 285 21.30 -3.38 19.07
CA ASN A 285 20.30 -3.34 20.13
C ASN A 285 19.92 -1.89 20.46
N GLU A 286 20.92 -1.03 20.60
CA GLU A 286 20.74 0.39 20.84
C GLU A 286 19.86 1.05 19.76
N ALA A 287 20.12 0.80 18.47
CA ALA A 287 19.32 1.36 17.38
C ALA A 287 17.86 0.94 17.46
N ILE A 288 17.57 -0.32 17.85
CA ILE A 288 16.22 -0.82 18.06
C ILE A 288 15.59 -0.13 19.28
N LEU A 289 16.31 -0.05 20.38
CA LEU A 289 15.77 0.55 21.61
C LEU A 289 15.48 2.05 21.42
N ARG A 290 16.39 2.81 20.82
CA ARG A 290 16.18 4.24 20.52
C ARG A 290 15.01 4.52 19.57
N GLN A 291 14.70 3.57 18.68
CA GLN A 291 13.59 3.73 17.75
C GLN A 291 12.22 3.66 18.43
N PHE A 292 12.09 2.85 19.48
CA PHE A 292 10.78 2.53 20.08
C PHE A 292 10.61 2.95 21.54
N TYR A 293 11.70 3.30 22.24
CA TYR A 293 11.66 3.75 23.62
C TYR A 293 12.25 5.16 23.75
N ASN A 294 11.87 5.83 24.82
CA ASN A 294 12.37 7.16 25.15
C ASN A 294 13.60 7.05 26.07
N PRO A 295 14.81 7.34 25.56
CA PRO A 295 16.02 7.35 26.39
C PRO A 295 15.96 8.43 27.46
N ILE A 296 16.38 8.09 28.66
CA ILE A 296 16.48 9.00 29.80
C ILE A 296 17.95 9.12 30.16
N PRO A 297 18.56 10.31 29.98
CA PRO A 297 19.93 10.55 30.43
C PRO A 297 20.05 10.38 31.94
N ALA A 298 21.13 9.74 32.37
CA ALA A 298 21.39 9.43 33.76
C ALA A 298 22.82 9.77 34.14
N GLU A 299 23.03 10.36 35.32
CA GLU A 299 24.35 10.69 35.86
C GLU A 299 24.52 10.13 37.27
N LEU A 300 25.71 9.61 37.61
CA LEU A 300 26.01 9.19 38.96
C LEU A 300 26.10 10.39 39.91
N ALA A 301 25.20 10.46 40.89
CA ALA A 301 25.18 11.52 41.90
C ALA A 301 25.97 11.15 43.16
N GLY A 302 26.49 9.92 43.26
CA GLY A 302 27.18 9.38 44.41
C GLY A 302 26.24 8.98 45.57
N ARG A 303 26.76 8.27 46.54
CA ARG A 303 26.01 7.76 47.70
C ARG A 303 24.82 6.86 47.35
N GLY A 304 24.99 6.02 46.32
CA GLY A 304 23.93 5.11 45.85
C GLY A 304 22.77 5.81 45.13
N LYS A 305 23.02 6.99 44.55
CA LYS A 305 22.01 7.76 43.80
C LYS A 305 22.45 8.03 42.36
N VAL A 306 21.47 8.03 41.49
CA VAL A 306 21.56 8.44 40.09
C VAL A 306 20.62 9.61 39.86
N LYS A 307 21.07 10.63 39.12
CA LYS A 307 20.30 11.78 38.71
C LYS A 307 19.72 11.46 37.33
N LEU A 308 18.42 11.42 37.20
CA LEU A 308 17.71 11.19 35.93
C LEU A 308 17.23 12.52 35.35
N SER A 309 17.45 12.73 34.05
CA SER A 309 16.91 13.88 33.31
C SER A 309 15.67 13.43 32.54
N LEU A 310 14.47 13.62 33.10
CA LEU A 310 13.20 13.17 32.52
C LEU A 310 12.71 14.17 31.47
N PRO A 311 12.64 13.76 30.18
CA PRO A 311 12.09 14.61 29.13
C PRO A 311 10.56 14.71 29.22
N PRO A 312 9.94 15.78 28.66
CA PRO A 312 8.49 16.01 28.69
C PRO A 312 7.67 14.83 28.17
N VAL A 313 8.15 14.14 27.12
CA VAL A 313 7.47 12.97 26.53
C VAL A 313 7.26 11.84 27.53
N VAL A 314 8.24 11.56 28.39
CA VAL A 314 8.13 10.53 29.44
C VAL A 314 7.11 10.93 30.50
N LEU A 315 7.06 12.22 30.84
CA LEU A 315 6.10 12.76 31.80
C LEU A 315 4.67 12.69 31.27
N GLU A 316 4.44 12.98 30.01
CA GLU A 316 3.14 12.85 29.36
C GLU A 316 2.64 11.40 29.36
N GLN A 317 3.52 10.44 29.11
CA GLN A 317 3.16 9.02 29.14
C GLN A 317 2.79 8.53 30.54
N GLU A 318 3.45 9.01 31.59
CA GLU A 318 3.06 8.72 32.97
C GLU A 318 1.69 9.34 33.33
N GLN A 319 1.37 10.53 32.81
CA GLN A 319 0.03 11.12 32.96
C GLN A 319 -1.07 10.21 32.41
N LEU A 320 -0.82 9.57 31.25
CA LEU A 320 -1.77 8.64 30.65
C LEU A 320 -2.01 7.38 31.50
N LYS A 321 -0.98 6.86 32.16
CA LYS A 321 -1.11 5.68 33.04
C LYS A 321 -1.95 5.95 34.29
N ASP A 322 -1.78 7.08 34.93
CA ASP A 322 -2.49 7.41 36.19
C ASP A 322 -3.96 7.83 35.96
N ARG A 323 -4.32 8.33 34.77
CA ARG A 323 -5.73 8.61 34.44
C ARG A 323 -6.63 7.37 34.45
N HIS A 324 -6.07 6.17 34.36
CA HIS A 324 -6.82 4.91 34.42
C HIS A 324 -6.98 4.36 35.86
N SER A 325 -6.25 4.89 36.83
CA SER A 325 -6.42 4.51 38.22
C SER A 325 -7.57 5.29 38.84
N ARG A 326 -8.70 4.62 39.04
CA ARG A 326 -9.91 5.18 39.62
C ARG A 326 -9.69 5.95 40.92
N GLY A 327 -9.73 7.26 40.86
CA GLY A 327 -10.31 8.03 41.93
C GLY A 327 -9.38 8.71 42.94
N ARG A 328 -8.15 9.08 42.64
CA ARG A 328 -7.38 10.06 43.42
C ARG A 328 -6.60 11.01 42.54
N ARG A 329 -6.86 12.27 42.77
CA ARG A 329 -6.46 13.45 42.04
C ARG A 329 -4.96 13.68 42.02
N ASP A 330 -4.52 14.24 40.91
CA ASP A 330 -3.53 15.33 40.80
C ASP A 330 -2.08 15.00 41.21
N THR A 331 -1.69 13.73 41.33
CA THR A 331 -0.29 13.34 41.52
C THR A 331 0.07 12.15 40.67
N TYR A 332 1.16 12.26 39.91
CA TYR A 332 1.70 11.21 39.06
C TYR A 332 2.82 10.49 39.80
N ARG A 333 2.74 9.16 39.87
CA ARG A 333 3.72 8.35 40.60
C ARG A 333 4.78 7.87 39.63
N LEU A 334 5.96 8.47 39.67
CA LEU A 334 7.11 8.06 38.86
C LEU A 334 7.87 6.89 39.49
N PHE A 335 8.09 6.93 40.79
CA PHE A 335 8.73 5.88 41.60
C PHE A 335 7.93 5.66 42.87
N ALA A 336 8.27 4.63 43.67
CA ALA A 336 7.54 4.27 44.86
C ALA A 336 7.27 5.46 45.81
N ASP A 337 8.21 6.38 45.93
CA ASP A 337 8.20 7.49 46.87
C ASP A 337 8.15 8.88 46.25
N ILE A 338 8.20 8.99 44.91
CA ILE A 338 8.22 10.25 44.18
C ILE A 338 6.90 10.46 43.45
N ARG A 339 6.23 11.57 43.79
CA ARG A 339 4.97 12.00 43.17
C ARG A 339 5.15 13.39 42.60
N LEU A 340 4.71 13.59 41.37
CA LEU A 340 4.65 14.90 40.72
C LEU A 340 3.21 15.40 40.76
N ASP A 341 3.01 16.69 40.99
CA ASP A 341 1.72 17.33 40.87
C ASP A 341 1.50 17.93 39.48
N GLU A 342 0.25 18.26 39.15
CA GLU A 342 -0.10 18.84 37.84
C GLU A 342 0.59 20.18 37.58
N GLY A 343 0.86 20.97 38.62
CA GLY A 343 1.55 22.25 38.53
C GLY A 343 3.00 22.09 38.06
N THR A 344 3.72 21.15 38.66
CA THR A 344 5.11 20.85 38.29
C THR A 344 5.22 20.34 36.86
N ILE A 345 4.26 19.52 36.43
CA ILE A 345 4.24 18.99 35.05
C ILE A 345 3.89 20.10 34.06
N ALA A 346 2.94 20.98 34.37
CA ALA A 346 2.59 22.10 33.52
C ALA A 346 3.74 23.11 33.33
N GLU A 347 4.59 23.29 34.35
CA GLU A 347 5.80 24.10 34.24
C GLU A 347 6.84 23.48 33.30
N LEU A 348 6.85 22.16 33.14
CA LEU A 348 7.76 21.40 32.26
C LEU A 348 7.31 21.34 30.80
N ASP A 349 6.05 21.63 30.50
CA ASP A 349 5.51 21.72 29.13
C ASP A 349 6.22 22.75 28.23
N GLY A 350 7.09 23.59 28.83
CA GLY A 350 7.94 24.53 28.11
C GLY A 350 9.18 23.95 27.41
N GLY A 351 9.44 22.65 27.53
CA GLY A 351 10.58 21.96 26.89
C GLY A 351 11.76 21.66 27.81
N ASP A 352 11.67 21.96 29.09
CA ASP A 352 12.73 21.71 30.08
C ASP A 352 12.63 20.26 30.63
N SER A 353 13.80 19.62 30.87
CA SER A 353 13.87 18.33 31.54
C SER A 353 13.81 18.48 33.04
N LEU A 354 13.12 17.54 33.73
CA LEU A 354 13.09 17.46 35.19
C LEU A 354 14.26 16.59 35.67
N GLU A 355 15.13 17.18 36.48
CA GLU A 355 16.23 16.46 37.09
C GLU A 355 15.81 15.85 38.44
N LEU A 356 15.81 14.54 38.54
CA LEU A 356 15.41 13.79 39.72
C LEU A 356 16.55 12.94 40.28
N PRO A 357 17.00 13.12 41.52
CA PRO A 357 17.91 12.21 42.21
C PRO A 357 17.13 10.97 42.70
N VAL A 358 17.41 9.79 42.13
CA VAL A 358 16.77 8.51 42.48
C VAL A 358 17.81 7.56 43.08
N ARG A 359 17.42 6.73 44.03
CA ARG A 359 18.31 5.68 44.56
C ARG A 359 18.47 4.55 43.53
N ILE A 360 19.67 3.99 43.40
CA ILE A 360 19.92 2.87 42.51
C ILE A 360 18.98 1.69 42.79
N ALA A 361 18.70 1.42 44.07
CA ALA A 361 17.76 0.39 44.51
C ALA A 361 16.30 0.60 43.97
N ASP A 362 15.91 1.83 43.63
CA ASP A 362 14.59 2.12 43.08
C ASP A 362 14.55 1.97 41.54
N LEU A 363 15.68 1.69 40.92
CA LEU A 363 15.83 1.47 39.46
C LEU A 363 15.65 0.01 39.05
N GLU A 364 15.01 -0.84 39.84
CA GLU A 364 14.89 -2.29 39.65
C GLU A 364 14.41 -2.73 38.23
N ARG A 365 13.73 -1.84 37.49
CA ARG A 365 13.17 -2.12 36.17
C ARG A 365 13.77 -1.27 35.06
N ALA A 366 14.76 -0.47 35.37
CA ALA A 366 15.48 0.30 34.37
C ALA A 366 16.45 -0.59 33.58
N LEU A 367 16.55 -0.33 32.30
CA LEU A 367 17.51 -1.01 31.41
C LEU A 367 18.38 0.03 30.72
N PHE A 368 19.57 -0.39 30.31
CA PHE A 368 20.48 0.43 29.51
C PHE A 368 20.01 0.48 28.05
N VAL A 369 19.98 1.67 27.48
CA VAL A 369 19.66 1.88 26.06
C VAL A 369 20.84 1.51 25.18
N SER A 370 22.05 1.90 25.59
CA SER A 370 23.31 1.71 24.87
C SER A 370 24.30 0.91 25.71
N ASP A 371 25.30 0.35 25.03
CA ASP A 371 26.41 -0.28 25.72
C ASP A 371 27.20 0.78 26.51
N VAL A 372 27.46 0.50 27.78
CA VAL A 372 28.29 1.32 28.63
C VAL A 372 29.74 0.81 28.54
N VAL A 373 30.58 1.62 27.92
CA VAL A 373 31.95 1.25 27.59
C VAL A 373 32.93 2.07 28.43
N ASP A 374 33.94 1.42 28.96
CA ASP A 374 35.09 2.10 29.55
C ASP A 374 35.96 2.72 28.44
N LEU A 375 36.01 4.05 28.41
CA LEU A 375 36.69 4.80 27.34
C LEU A 375 38.22 4.65 27.39
N ASP A 376 38.79 4.22 28.53
CA ASP A 376 40.22 4.03 28.67
C ASP A 376 40.67 2.63 28.21
N THR A 377 39.83 1.62 28.43
CA THR A 377 40.15 0.21 28.09
C THR A 377 39.41 -0.30 26.84
N GLY A 378 38.27 0.33 26.47
CA GLY A 378 37.37 -0.14 25.42
C GLY A 378 36.56 -1.37 25.83
N GLU A 379 36.55 -1.73 27.11
CA GLU A 379 35.74 -2.85 27.63
C GLU A 379 34.30 -2.46 27.83
N VAL A 380 33.34 -3.31 27.39
CA VAL A 380 31.91 -3.13 27.65
C VAL A 380 31.62 -3.54 29.10
N ILE A 381 31.20 -2.58 29.92
CA ILE A 381 30.88 -2.79 31.35
C ILE A 381 29.45 -3.33 31.49
N PHE A 382 28.52 -2.77 30.72
CA PHE A 382 27.12 -3.19 30.62
C PHE A 382 26.66 -3.20 29.17
N GLU A 383 25.88 -4.20 28.79
CA GLU A 383 25.33 -4.31 27.44
C GLU A 383 23.96 -3.60 27.33
N ALA A 384 23.62 -3.13 26.16
CA ALA A 384 22.29 -2.60 25.85
C ALA A 384 21.19 -3.67 26.11
N ASN A 385 20.09 -3.27 26.74
CA ASN A 385 19.01 -4.14 27.22
C ASN A 385 19.35 -4.97 28.46
N GLU A 386 20.42 -4.64 29.18
CA GLU A 386 20.72 -5.21 30.49
C GLU A 386 20.04 -4.40 31.58
N LEU A 387 19.57 -5.09 32.65
CA LEU A 387 18.99 -4.45 33.81
C LEU A 387 20.06 -3.67 34.61
N VAL A 388 19.68 -2.51 35.11
CA VAL A 388 20.54 -1.72 35.97
C VAL A 388 20.80 -2.49 37.30
N PRO A 389 22.04 -2.88 37.58
CA PRO A 389 22.35 -3.65 38.78
C PRO A 389 22.46 -2.74 40.02
N GLU A 390 22.22 -3.29 41.19
CA GLU A 390 22.36 -2.56 42.48
C GLU A 390 23.81 -2.07 42.73
N ASP A 391 24.81 -2.78 42.21
CA ASP A 391 26.24 -2.48 42.32
C ASP A 391 26.77 -1.52 41.25
N LEU A 392 25.87 -0.80 40.54
CA LEU A 392 26.19 0.13 39.44
C LEU A 392 27.31 1.10 39.83
N GLU A 393 27.20 1.77 41.01
CA GLU A 393 28.18 2.75 41.46
C GLU A 393 29.57 2.12 41.64
N ASP A 394 29.64 0.94 42.23
CA ASP A 394 30.90 0.24 42.49
C ASP A 394 31.59 -0.22 41.18
N ARG A 395 30.84 -0.67 40.19
CA ARG A 395 31.37 -1.10 38.88
C ARG A 395 31.88 0.05 38.02
N LEU A 396 31.29 1.24 38.17
CA LEU A 396 31.67 2.44 37.42
C LEU A 396 32.71 3.30 38.14
N LYS A 397 32.95 3.02 39.41
CA LYS A 397 33.85 3.81 40.27
C LYS A 397 35.29 3.84 39.73
N GLY A 398 35.75 5.05 39.40
CA GLY A 398 37.11 5.27 38.91
C GLY A 398 37.33 4.91 37.42
N LYS A 399 36.28 4.58 36.69
CA LYS A 399 36.30 4.35 35.27
C LYS A 399 35.80 5.57 34.51
N ASN A 400 36.39 5.83 33.37
CA ASN A 400 35.94 6.84 32.41
C ASN A 400 34.98 6.17 31.43
N HIS A 401 33.67 6.28 31.67
CA HIS A 401 32.68 5.56 30.90
C HIS A 401 31.87 6.47 29.96
N THR A 402 31.21 5.87 28.96
CA THR A 402 30.25 6.55 28.10
C THR A 402 29.06 7.11 28.89
N GLU A 403 28.31 8.05 28.32
CA GLU A 403 27.09 8.58 28.92
C GLU A 403 26.10 7.45 29.25
N LEU A 404 25.46 7.56 30.42
CA LEU A 404 24.47 6.59 30.85
C LEU A 404 23.10 7.02 30.34
N GLU A 405 22.44 6.15 29.61
CA GLU A 405 21.08 6.34 29.16
C GLU A 405 20.24 5.14 29.57
N LEU A 406 19.18 5.41 30.27
CA LEU A 406 18.27 4.40 30.79
C LEU A 406 16.90 4.50 30.12
N PHE A 407 16.14 3.42 30.13
CA PHE A 407 14.72 3.45 29.79
C PHE A 407 13.94 2.52 30.71
N PHE A 408 12.65 2.81 30.84
CA PHE A 408 11.73 2.05 31.66
C PHE A 408 10.62 1.49 30.79
N PRO A 409 10.63 0.20 30.44
CA PRO A 409 9.63 -0.39 29.56
C PRO A 409 8.19 -0.24 30.06
N ASP A 410 7.99 -0.19 31.36
CA ASP A 410 6.66 -0.01 31.95
C ASP A 410 6.09 1.39 31.68
N TRP A 411 6.93 2.39 31.47
CA TRP A 411 6.53 3.76 31.18
C TRP A 411 6.22 3.97 29.70
N ASP A 412 6.84 3.21 28.84
CA ASP A 412 6.64 3.30 27.40
C ASP A 412 5.42 2.51 26.91
N LEU A 413 4.81 2.99 25.83
CA LEU A 413 3.68 2.31 25.18
C LEU A 413 4.06 0.93 24.63
N CYS A 414 5.34 0.72 24.32
CA CYS A 414 5.87 -0.54 23.82
C CYS A 414 5.97 -1.65 24.88
N GLY A 415 5.97 -1.29 26.18
CA GLY A 415 6.09 -2.25 27.28
C GLY A 415 7.35 -3.12 27.18
N ASN A 416 7.30 -4.34 27.71
CA ASN A 416 8.45 -5.26 27.75
C ASN A 416 8.60 -6.11 26.48
N ILE A 417 7.82 -5.88 25.43
CA ILE A 417 7.76 -6.79 24.27
C ILE A 417 9.10 -6.84 23.52
N LEU A 418 9.70 -5.69 23.23
CA LEU A 418 10.96 -5.65 22.49
C LEU A 418 12.14 -6.09 23.34
N THR A 419 12.18 -5.74 24.63
CA THR A 419 13.22 -6.18 25.58
C THR A 419 13.25 -7.70 25.70
N ASN A 420 12.07 -8.32 25.86
CA ASN A 420 11.92 -9.77 25.89
C ASN A 420 12.27 -10.42 24.53
N THR A 421 12.02 -9.72 23.43
CA THR A 421 12.36 -10.20 22.09
C THR A 421 13.86 -10.15 21.84
N LEU A 422 14.54 -9.06 22.25
CA LEU A 422 15.98 -8.93 22.17
C LEU A 422 16.71 -10.01 22.99
N ALA A 423 16.20 -10.33 24.19
CA ALA A 423 16.76 -11.42 25.01
C ALA A 423 16.68 -12.82 24.34
N LYS A 424 15.77 -13.01 23.37
CA LYS A 424 15.64 -14.27 22.59
C LYS A 424 16.32 -14.21 21.22
N ASP A 425 16.77 -13.05 20.81
CA ASP A 425 17.43 -12.87 19.52
C ASP A 425 18.91 -13.24 19.65
N HIS A 426 19.33 -14.19 18.85
CA HIS A 426 20.73 -14.63 18.79
C HIS A 426 21.54 -13.87 17.74
N THR A 427 20.91 -13.02 16.92
CA THR A 427 21.57 -12.24 15.88
C THR A 427 22.11 -10.93 16.45
N ARG A 428 23.30 -10.54 16.02
CA ARG A 428 23.97 -9.33 16.52
C ARG A 428 24.03 -8.19 15.51
N ASN A 429 23.82 -8.50 14.24
CA ASN A 429 23.94 -7.53 13.16
C ASN A 429 23.01 -7.85 11.98
N ALA A 430 22.86 -6.90 11.04
CA ALA A 430 22.02 -7.05 9.87
C ALA A 430 22.42 -8.23 8.96
N LYS A 431 23.70 -8.58 8.90
CA LYS A 431 24.19 -9.69 8.07
C LYS A 431 23.68 -11.05 8.58
N GLU A 432 23.81 -11.27 9.88
CA GLU A 432 23.29 -12.47 10.54
C GLU A 432 21.77 -12.56 10.44
N ALA A 433 21.07 -11.44 10.63
CA ALA A 433 19.62 -11.34 10.50
C ALA A 433 19.14 -11.71 9.09
N LEU A 434 19.76 -11.20 8.03
CA LEU A 434 19.44 -11.55 6.66
C LEU A 434 19.65 -13.04 6.36
N ILE A 435 20.76 -13.63 6.88
CA ILE A 435 21.04 -15.06 6.74
C ILE A 435 20.00 -15.90 7.46
N GLU A 436 19.58 -15.49 8.67
CA GLU A 436 18.55 -16.21 9.42
C GLU A 436 17.19 -16.16 8.70
N ILE A 437 16.79 -15.01 8.16
CA ILE A 437 15.58 -14.87 7.34
C ILE A 437 15.66 -15.79 6.11
N TYR A 438 16.82 -15.80 5.42
CA TYR A 438 17.03 -16.65 4.25
C TYR A 438 16.85 -18.12 4.56
N ARG A 439 17.44 -18.60 5.69
CA ARG A 439 17.29 -20.00 6.14
C ARG A 439 15.84 -20.37 6.42
N ARG A 440 15.04 -19.41 6.94
CA ARG A 440 13.60 -19.64 7.19
C ARG A 440 12.79 -19.69 5.90
N MET A 441 13.17 -18.85 4.93
CA MET A 441 12.45 -18.78 3.65
C MET A 441 12.83 -19.92 2.69
N ARG A 442 14.11 -20.33 2.69
CA ARG A 442 14.66 -21.39 1.83
C ARG A 442 15.43 -22.42 2.64
N PRO A 443 14.74 -23.29 3.37
CA PRO A 443 15.38 -24.36 4.12
C PRO A 443 16.07 -25.33 3.16
N GLY A 444 17.35 -25.60 3.41
CA GLY A 444 18.16 -26.51 2.59
C GLY A 444 19.13 -25.83 1.62
N ASP A 445 18.90 -24.57 1.25
CA ASP A 445 19.84 -23.83 0.41
C ASP A 445 20.99 -23.23 1.26
N PRO A 446 22.25 -23.30 0.83
CA PRO A 446 23.34 -22.65 1.53
C PRO A 446 23.18 -21.12 1.46
N PRO A 447 23.13 -20.42 2.60
CA PRO A 447 22.94 -18.97 2.61
C PRO A 447 24.24 -18.25 2.23
N THR A 448 24.19 -17.39 1.22
CA THR A 448 25.20 -16.36 0.97
C THR A 448 24.62 -15.00 1.31
N LEU A 449 25.43 -14.04 1.71
CA LEU A 449 24.96 -12.72 2.07
C LEU A 449 24.26 -12.02 0.89
N GLU A 450 24.81 -12.17 -0.31
CA GLU A 450 24.24 -11.60 -1.54
C GLU A 450 22.85 -12.20 -1.86
N SER A 451 22.75 -13.54 -1.79
CA SER A 451 21.47 -14.22 -2.02
C SER A 451 20.43 -13.84 -0.97
N ALA A 452 20.82 -13.71 0.29
CA ALA A 452 19.96 -13.32 1.38
C ALA A 452 19.46 -11.86 1.20
N ARG A 453 20.35 -10.94 0.86
CA ARG A 453 20.02 -9.54 0.58
C ARG A 453 19.09 -9.41 -0.63
N SER A 454 19.43 -10.10 -1.74
CA SER A 454 18.62 -10.09 -2.96
C SER A 454 17.22 -10.66 -2.72
N LEU A 455 17.11 -11.75 -1.95
CA LEU A 455 15.81 -12.33 -1.57
C LEU A 455 14.99 -11.34 -0.75
N PHE A 456 15.55 -10.78 0.32
CA PHE A 456 14.86 -9.87 1.22
C PHE A 456 14.41 -8.61 0.50
N TYR A 457 15.30 -7.99 -0.29
CA TYR A 457 14.97 -6.82 -1.10
C TYR A 457 13.85 -7.12 -2.11
N GLY A 458 13.95 -8.27 -2.81
CA GLY A 458 12.95 -8.67 -3.80
C GLY A 458 11.58 -9.00 -3.21
N MET A 459 11.48 -9.34 -1.92
CA MET A 459 10.20 -9.62 -1.27
C MET A 459 9.37 -8.36 -1.00
N PHE A 460 10.00 -7.20 -0.71
CA PHE A 460 9.28 -6.02 -0.20
C PHE A 460 9.56 -4.73 -0.97
N PHE A 461 10.74 -4.58 -1.58
CA PHE A 461 11.22 -3.31 -2.12
C PHE A 461 11.34 -3.29 -3.65
N ASP A 462 11.27 -4.45 -4.31
CA ASP A 462 11.34 -4.54 -5.77
C ASP A 462 9.94 -4.35 -6.38
N ALA A 463 9.72 -3.24 -7.08
CA ALA A 463 8.45 -2.92 -7.75
C ALA A 463 8.00 -3.96 -8.80
N LYS A 464 8.92 -4.80 -9.31
CA LYS A 464 8.58 -5.89 -10.24
C LYS A 464 7.94 -7.08 -9.53
N ARG A 465 8.24 -7.28 -8.26
CA ARG A 465 7.81 -8.43 -7.45
C ARG A 465 6.77 -8.07 -6.41
N TYR A 466 6.83 -6.85 -5.87
CA TYR A 466 5.93 -6.37 -4.82
C TYR A 466 5.07 -5.23 -5.33
N ASP A 467 3.76 -5.30 -5.10
CA ASP A 467 2.80 -4.25 -5.41
C ASP A 467 1.78 -4.13 -4.27
N PHE A 468 1.83 -3.03 -3.54
CA PHE A 468 0.90 -2.72 -2.46
C PHE A 468 -0.40 -2.11 -2.98
N SER A 469 -0.44 -1.74 -4.26
CA SER A 469 -1.49 -0.99 -4.95
C SER A 469 -1.77 0.41 -4.39
N ARG A 470 -2.43 1.24 -5.20
CA ARG A 470 -2.83 2.59 -4.77
C ARG A 470 -3.85 2.54 -3.62
N VAL A 471 -4.76 1.56 -3.64
CA VAL A 471 -5.78 1.36 -2.61
C VAL A 471 -5.14 0.93 -1.29
N GLY A 472 -4.17 0.00 -1.34
CA GLY A 472 -3.43 -0.44 -0.16
C GLY A 472 -2.66 0.72 0.47
N ARG A 473 -1.93 1.50 -0.33
CA ARG A 473 -1.19 2.68 0.14
C ARG A 473 -2.10 3.73 0.77
N PHE A 474 -3.22 4.04 0.13
CA PHE A 474 -4.21 4.97 0.66
C PHE A 474 -4.75 4.54 2.04
N LYS A 475 -5.15 3.26 2.17
CA LYS A 475 -5.62 2.71 3.45
C LYS A 475 -4.54 2.70 4.53
N PHE A 476 -3.30 2.40 4.14
CA PHE A 476 -2.14 2.41 5.01
C PHE A 476 -1.89 3.81 5.58
N ASN A 477 -1.87 4.82 4.70
CA ASN A 477 -1.64 6.21 5.09
C ASN A 477 -2.69 6.71 6.10
N ILE A 478 -3.97 6.44 5.84
CA ILE A 478 -5.05 6.83 6.77
C ILE A 478 -4.90 6.14 8.13
N LYS A 479 -4.54 4.85 8.15
CA LYS A 479 -4.50 4.06 9.39
C LYS A 479 -3.30 4.39 10.26
N LEU A 480 -2.16 4.66 9.67
CA LEU A 480 -0.89 4.91 10.38
C LEU A 480 -0.46 6.38 10.35
N ASP A 481 -1.35 7.26 9.93
CA ASP A 481 -1.13 8.71 9.83
C ASP A 481 0.19 9.05 9.11
N THR A 482 0.33 8.50 7.88
CA THR A 482 1.50 8.73 7.03
C THR A 482 1.09 9.45 5.75
N ASP A 483 1.99 10.29 5.19
CA ASP A 483 1.75 11.06 3.96
C ASP A 483 2.65 10.60 2.80
N VAL A 484 2.71 9.30 2.59
CA VAL A 484 3.49 8.71 1.48
C VAL A 484 2.66 8.79 0.19
N PRO A 485 3.25 9.20 -0.95
CA PRO A 485 2.53 9.28 -2.22
C PRO A 485 1.83 7.98 -2.59
N VAL A 486 0.53 8.04 -2.93
CA VAL A 486 -0.26 6.85 -3.31
C VAL A 486 0.23 6.17 -4.60
N SER A 487 1.11 6.83 -5.37
CA SER A 487 1.80 6.24 -6.52
C SER A 487 2.90 5.26 -6.14
N GLN A 488 3.43 5.36 -4.90
CA GLN A 488 4.45 4.44 -4.40
C GLN A 488 3.82 3.08 -4.09
N LYS A 489 4.15 2.10 -4.89
CA LYS A 489 3.59 0.74 -4.82
C LYS A 489 4.36 -0.22 -3.93
N THR A 490 5.59 0.12 -3.57
CA THR A 490 6.43 -0.67 -2.67
C THR A 490 6.40 -0.10 -1.26
N LEU A 491 6.63 -0.93 -0.26
CA LEU A 491 6.83 -0.47 1.11
C LEU A 491 8.26 0.04 1.30
N SER A 492 8.48 0.85 2.33
CA SER A 492 9.77 1.29 2.81
C SER A 492 10.09 0.64 4.16
N ALA A 493 11.33 0.79 4.64
CA ALA A 493 11.69 0.37 6.00
C ALA A 493 10.85 1.13 7.04
N ASP A 494 10.66 2.44 6.83
CA ASP A 494 9.85 3.29 7.72
C ASP A 494 8.39 2.84 7.82
N ASP A 495 7.82 2.36 6.71
CA ASP A 495 6.46 1.79 6.73
C ASP A 495 6.37 0.62 7.72
N PHE A 496 7.35 -0.28 7.69
CA PHE A 496 7.38 -1.41 8.64
C PHE A 496 7.62 -0.96 10.08
N MET A 497 8.47 0.06 10.31
CA MET A 497 8.67 0.63 11.65
C MET A 497 7.36 1.19 12.20
N ARG A 498 6.60 1.94 11.40
CA ARG A 498 5.27 2.45 11.78
C ARG A 498 4.27 1.35 12.09
N VAL A 499 4.27 0.27 11.30
CA VAL A 499 3.42 -0.91 11.60
C VAL A 499 3.77 -1.53 12.94
N VAL A 500 5.06 -1.72 13.22
CA VAL A 500 5.53 -2.30 14.48
C VAL A 500 5.21 -1.38 15.66
N GLU A 501 5.47 -0.08 15.54
CA GLU A 501 5.16 0.92 16.56
C GLU A 501 3.67 0.89 16.92
N TYR A 502 2.78 1.01 15.93
CA TYR A 502 1.34 0.93 16.14
C TYR A 502 0.92 -0.39 16.78
N PHE A 503 1.51 -1.51 16.33
CA PHE A 503 1.23 -2.84 16.87
C PHE A 503 1.65 -3.01 18.32
N LEU A 504 2.77 -2.41 18.73
CA LEU A 504 3.23 -2.41 20.10
C LEU A 504 2.33 -1.56 20.99
N HIS A 505 1.84 -0.41 20.51
CA HIS A 505 0.90 0.45 21.25
C HIS A 505 -0.43 -0.26 21.54
N LEU A 506 -0.90 -1.14 20.65
CA LEU A 506 -2.11 -1.93 20.89
C LEU A 506 -2.01 -2.83 22.13
N HIS A 507 -0.80 -3.23 22.54
CA HIS A 507 -0.60 -4.00 23.78
C HIS A 507 -1.05 -3.23 25.03
N LYS A 508 -0.95 -1.91 25.00
CA LYS A 508 -1.42 -1.00 26.07
C LYS A 508 -2.84 -0.48 25.81
N ASP A 509 -3.60 -1.13 24.92
CA ASP A 509 -4.94 -0.72 24.48
C ASP A 509 -4.98 0.71 23.85
N VAL A 510 -3.85 1.17 23.30
CA VAL A 510 -3.75 2.43 22.55
C VAL A 510 -3.83 2.13 21.05
N GLY A 511 -4.88 2.61 20.39
CA GLY A 511 -5.15 2.38 18.97
C GLY A 511 -6.46 1.62 18.72
N LEU A 512 -6.77 1.43 17.44
CA LEU A 512 -7.98 0.74 17.00
C LEU A 512 -7.61 -0.58 16.31
N VAL A 513 -8.40 -1.61 16.57
CA VAL A 513 -8.33 -2.89 15.86
C VAL A 513 -9.37 -2.93 14.75
N ASP A 514 -9.08 -3.69 13.72
CA ASP A 514 -10.06 -3.97 12.66
C ASP A 514 -10.99 -5.11 13.09
N ASP A 515 -12.28 -4.99 12.75
CA ASP A 515 -13.30 -6.01 13.03
C ASP A 515 -13.14 -7.26 12.13
#